data_ddd8a4380770cfa8b329c2c609cd748e
#
_entry.id   ddd8a4380770cfa8b329c2c609cd748e
#
_cell.length_a   1.000
_cell.length_b   1.000
_cell.length_c   1.000
_cell.angle_alpha   90.00
_cell.angle_beta   90.00
_cell.angle_gamma   90.00
#
_symmetry.space_group_name_H-M   'P 1'
#
loop_
_entity.id
_entity.type
_entity.pdbx_description
1 polymer ?
#
loop_
_entity_poly.entity_id
_entity_poly.type
_entity_poly.pdbx_seq_one_letter_code
_entity_poly.pdbx_strand_id
1 'polypeptide(L)'
;MAVLTTLLATALSWSAPASAATTPLVGVGSGRCLDVNGASQSNGATVLIWDCNGQNNQQWTTTSASELRVYGNKCLDVYGAGTADGTSVIIWDCNGQNNQKWRLNSDGSITAVGANKCLDVSGNGTANGTKVQIWSCTGANNQKWSTGTQPTTSPSASPSATPTTSPTPPPPGARPCDIYASGGTPCVAAHSTTRALYGSYNGNLYQVRRSSDNTTRNIAVLTAGGVANAAAQDSFCSGTTCVVTVVYDQSGRGNDLWYQGSSVVPGSPQSKPAVATTESLTVGGNKAYSLYINPGNSYWRDGHLTGVPTGSAPEGMYMVTSGTHVNSGCCFDYGNSETTRKADAAGAMDAINFSKQCWFGGCSGSGPWVQADLEWGLFPGGSQSWNPNQRAFTSKFVTATLKNNGTSRFAMKGSNAQSGSLYTLYDGSLPGGYSPMKKQGAIILGSGGDCCKPDGGANLSAGTFYEGAMVAGYPSDATENAVQAEIVAAGYR
;
A
#
# COMPACT_ATOMS: atom_id res chain seq x y z
N MET A 1 83.34 11.69 -15.45
CA MET A 1 82.33 12.48 -14.75
C MET A 1 81.16 12.68 -15.69
N ALA A 2 80.13 11.89 -15.53
CA ALA A 2 78.89 12.01 -16.35
C ALA A 2 77.80 12.66 -15.46
N VAL A 3 77.30 13.80 -15.91
CA VAL A 3 76.23 14.55 -15.22
C VAL A 3 74.89 14.03 -15.73
N LEU A 4 74.10 13.44 -14.83
CA LEU A 4 72.76 12.93 -15.11
C LEU A 4 71.80 14.09 -14.83
N THR A 5 71.11 14.59 -15.87
CA THR A 5 70.01 15.58 -15.74
C THR A 5 68.69 14.85 -15.63
N THR A 6 68.04 14.91 -14.46
CA THR A 6 66.69 14.40 -14.25
C THR A 6 65.68 15.47 -14.69
N LEU A 7 64.87 15.16 -15.72
CA LEU A 7 63.67 15.93 -16.07
C LEU A 7 62.54 15.55 -15.11
N LEU A 8 62.02 16.54 -14.33
CA LEU A 8 60.77 16.44 -13.61
C LEU A 8 59.62 16.71 -14.61
N ALA A 9 58.80 15.69 -14.86
CA ALA A 9 57.54 15.84 -15.58
C ALA A 9 56.46 16.25 -14.56
N THR A 10 55.95 17.47 -14.62
CA THR A 10 54.76 17.92 -13.88
C THR A 10 53.49 17.40 -14.60
N ALA A 11 52.82 16.42 -13.99
CA ALA A 11 51.51 15.98 -14.42
C ALA A 11 50.47 17.05 -14.04
N LEU A 12 49.91 17.74 -15.05
CA LEU A 12 48.69 18.53 -14.87
C LEU A 12 47.53 17.56 -14.68
N SER A 13 46.99 17.47 -13.49
CA SER A 13 45.72 16.82 -13.20
C SER A 13 44.60 17.70 -13.69
N TRP A 14 43.97 17.35 -14.80
CA TRP A 14 42.66 17.89 -15.17
C TRP A 14 41.60 17.28 -14.24
N SER A 15 41.11 18.08 -13.29
CA SER A 15 39.87 17.78 -12.58
C SER A 15 38.72 18.01 -13.53
N ALA A 16 37.98 16.93 -13.86
CA ALA A 16 36.72 17.05 -14.58
C ALA A 16 35.77 17.94 -13.79
N PRO A 17 34.98 18.81 -14.45
CA PRO A 17 33.96 19.62 -13.75
C PRO A 17 33.00 18.69 -13.03
N ALA A 18 32.70 18.99 -11.76
CA ALA A 18 31.71 18.26 -10.98
C ALA A 18 30.39 18.24 -11.78
N SER A 19 29.89 17.04 -12.06
CA SER A 19 28.58 16.88 -12.69
C SER A 19 27.52 17.55 -11.79
N ALA A 20 26.71 18.43 -12.37
CA ALA A 20 25.63 19.09 -11.64
C ALA A 20 24.67 18.00 -11.08
N ALA A 21 24.46 18.02 -9.78
CA ALA A 21 23.59 17.02 -9.13
C ALA A 21 22.14 17.21 -9.62
N THR A 22 21.54 16.12 -10.07
CA THR A 22 20.10 16.08 -10.40
C THR A 22 19.36 15.60 -9.17
N THR A 23 18.44 16.41 -8.63
CA THR A 23 17.72 16.12 -7.40
C THR A 23 16.26 16.50 -7.50
N PRO A 24 15.34 15.82 -6.78
CA PRO A 24 13.99 16.32 -6.62
C PRO A 24 14.00 17.61 -5.77
N LEU A 25 13.09 18.51 -6.09
CA LEU A 25 12.76 19.68 -5.28
C LEU A 25 11.48 19.37 -4.52
N VAL A 26 11.57 19.26 -3.19
CA VAL A 26 10.44 18.88 -2.33
C VAL A 26 9.92 20.13 -1.60
N GLY A 27 8.64 20.44 -1.78
CA GLY A 27 7.97 21.55 -1.10
C GLY A 27 7.84 21.25 0.40
N VAL A 28 8.40 22.12 1.25
CA VAL A 28 8.43 21.94 2.72
C VAL A 28 7.02 21.91 3.30
N GLY A 29 6.11 22.73 2.78
CA GLY A 29 4.72 22.78 3.26
C GLY A 29 3.86 21.59 2.81
N SER A 30 4.20 20.96 1.68
CA SER A 30 3.39 19.88 1.10
C SER A 30 3.99 18.49 1.25
N GLY A 31 5.32 18.39 1.43
CA GLY A 31 6.04 17.12 1.37
C GLY A 31 6.08 16.49 -0.02
N ARG A 32 5.68 17.23 -1.09
CA ARG A 32 5.57 16.74 -2.46
C ARG A 32 6.64 17.33 -3.37
N CYS A 33 6.95 16.60 -4.44
CA CYS A 33 7.94 16.98 -5.42
C CYS A 33 7.40 17.98 -6.45
N LEU A 34 8.26 18.90 -6.87
CA LEU A 34 8.04 19.74 -8.05
C LEU A 34 7.99 18.85 -9.29
N ASP A 35 6.86 18.86 -9.98
CA ASP A 35 6.48 17.86 -10.99
C ASP A 35 6.02 18.53 -12.28
N VAL A 36 6.46 18.01 -13.41
CA VAL A 36 5.90 18.41 -14.72
C VAL A 36 4.68 17.55 -15.00
N ASN A 37 3.52 18.21 -15.09
CA ASN A 37 2.22 17.57 -15.26
C ASN A 37 2.19 16.54 -16.39
N GLY A 38 1.75 15.33 -16.05
CA GLY A 38 1.65 14.21 -16.99
C GLY A 38 2.96 13.77 -17.62
N ALA A 39 4.11 14.09 -17.00
CA ALA A 39 5.45 13.85 -17.53
C ALA A 39 5.64 14.41 -18.96
N SER A 40 4.89 15.45 -19.33
CA SER A 40 4.95 16.09 -20.65
C SER A 40 6.30 16.76 -20.88
N GLN A 41 6.86 16.58 -22.07
CA GLN A 41 8.08 17.27 -22.50
C GLN A 41 7.80 18.45 -23.46
N SER A 42 6.54 18.77 -23.69
CA SER A 42 6.14 19.86 -24.57
C SER A 42 6.35 21.22 -23.91
N ASN A 43 6.75 22.21 -24.72
CA ASN A 43 6.79 23.61 -24.27
C ASN A 43 5.40 24.04 -23.80
N GLY A 44 5.34 24.73 -22.66
CA GLY A 44 4.09 25.15 -22.03
C GLY A 44 3.47 24.14 -21.07
N ALA A 45 4.06 22.95 -20.89
CA ALA A 45 3.58 22.02 -19.90
C ALA A 45 3.65 22.63 -18.49
N THR A 46 2.53 22.59 -17.78
CA THR A 46 2.41 23.17 -16.44
C THR A 46 3.20 22.41 -15.40
N VAL A 47 3.68 23.13 -14.41
CA VAL A 47 4.36 22.57 -13.25
C VAL A 47 3.43 22.62 -12.04
N LEU A 48 3.44 21.55 -11.27
CA LEU A 48 2.59 21.33 -10.12
C LEU A 48 3.37 20.59 -9.01
N ILE A 49 2.76 20.31 -7.90
CA ILE A 49 3.30 19.38 -6.91
C ILE A 49 2.61 18.03 -7.04
N TRP A 50 3.39 16.96 -6.90
CA TRP A 50 2.92 15.59 -6.93
C TRP A 50 3.71 14.72 -5.95
N ASP A 51 3.14 13.56 -5.56
CA ASP A 51 3.88 12.59 -4.75
C ASP A 51 5.25 12.31 -5.38
N CYS A 52 6.29 12.32 -4.57
CA CYS A 52 7.64 12.03 -5.04
C CYS A 52 7.72 10.57 -5.48
N ASN A 53 7.87 10.34 -6.77
CA ASN A 53 7.84 9.01 -7.40
C ASN A 53 9.15 8.63 -8.09
N GLY A 54 10.14 9.54 -8.10
CA GLY A 54 11.44 9.31 -8.71
C GLY A 54 11.51 9.39 -10.22
N GLN A 55 10.42 9.69 -10.90
CA GLN A 55 10.38 9.81 -12.35
C GLN A 55 11.14 11.04 -12.86
N ASN A 56 11.53 11.02 -14.12
CA ASN A 56 12.34 12.07 -14.73
C ASN A 56 11.67 13.44 -14.76
N ASN A 57 10.33 13.52 -14.70
CA ASN A 57 9.55 14.76 -14.62
C ASN A 57 9.63 15.45 -13.25
N GLN A 58 10.28 14.82 -12.27
CA GLN A 58 10.53 15.36 -10.93
C GLN A 58 12.03 15.58 -10.65
N GLN A 59 12.88 15.33 -11.66
CA GLN A 59 14.33 15.40 -11.51
C GLN A 59 14.85 16.72 -12.07
N TRP A 60 15.28 17.60 -11.17
CA TRP A 60 15.71 18.94 -11.49
C TRP A 60 17.24 19.11 -11.33
N THR A 61 17.87 19.68 -12.31
CA THR A 61 19.30 19.96 -12.31
C THR A 61 19.52 21.47 -12.22
N THR A 62 20.22 21.92 -11.18
CA THR A 62 20.66 23.31 -11.08
C THR A 62 21.91 23.51 -11.92
N THR A 63 21.91 24.49 -12.82
CA THR A 63 23.06 24.79 -13.67
C THR A 63 23.85 26.00 -13.16
N SER A 64 25.10 26.14 -13.60
CA SER A 64 25.91 27.34 -13.32
C SER A 64 25.34 28.63 -13.95
N ALA A 65 24.43 28.48 -14.91
CA ALA A 65 23.70 29.60 -15.52
C ALA A 65 22.42 29.98 -14.72
N SER A 66 22.25 29.47 -13.49
CA SER A 66 21.08 29.69 -12.63
C SER A 66 19.76 29.15 -13.22
N GLU A 67 19.81 28.11 -14.02
CA GLU A 67 18.63 27.44 -14.55
C GLU A 67 18.29 26.21 -13.73
N LEU A 68 17.00 25.92 -13.59
CA LEU A 68 16.48 24.64 -13.10
C LEU A 68 16.01 23.84 -14.32
N ARG A 69 16.74 22.79 -14.69
CA ARG A 69 16.46 21.99 -15.87
C ARG A 69 15.83 20.64 -15.50
N VAL A 70 14.87 20.23 -16.28
CA VAL A 70 14.25 18.90 -16.27
C VAL A 70 14.43 18.27 -17.64
N TYR A 71 14.48 16.94 -17.71
CA TYR A 71 14.75 16.18 -18.95
C TYR A 71 16.08 16.56 -19.67
N GLY A 72 16.94 17.31 -19.02
CA GLY A 72 18.21 17.80 -19.56
C GLY A 72 18.13 19.04 -20.44
N ASN A 73 17.04 19.27 -21.16
CA ASN A 73 16.90 20.32 -22.18
C ASN A 73 15.73 21.31 -21.95
N LYS A 74 14.87 21.07 -20.96
CA LYS A 74 13.76 21.96 -20.59
C LYS A 74 14.10 22.74 -19.33
N CYS A 75 13.82 24.03 -19.33
CA CYS A 75 14.02 24.93 -18.19
C CYS A 75 12.69 25.23 -17.49
N LEU A 76 12.71 25.30 -16.17
CA LEU A 76 11.62 25.88 -15.38
C LEU A 76 11.45 27.33 -15.80
N ASP A 77 10.25 27.73 -16.18
CA ASP A 77 9.96 28.98 -16.87
C ASP A 77 8.74 29.68 -16.27
N VAL A 78 8.87 31.00 -16.05
CA VAL A 78 7.70 31.81 -15.69
C VAL A 78 6.96 32.19 -16.94
N TYR A 79 5.70 31.69 -17.07
CA TYR A 79 4.88 31.85 -18.25
C TYR A 79 4.81 33.33 -18.73
N GLY A 80 5.15 33.55 -20.01
CA GLY A 80 5.11 34.84 -20.65
C GLY A 80 6.03 35.89 -20.01
N ALA A 81 7.06 35.50 -19.27
CA ALA A 81 7.91 36.37 -18.48
C ALA A 81 7.12 37.31 -17.53
N GLY A 82 5.94 36.84 -17.07
CA GLY A 82 5.06 37.61 -16.19
C GLY A 82 5.71 37.89 -14.84
N THR A 83 5.37 39.02 -14.21
CA THR A 83 5.91 39.42 -12.90
C THR A 83 4.83 39.57 -11.83
N ALA A 84 3.56 39.30 -12.17
CA ALA A 84 2.43 39.41 -11.25
C ALA A 84 2.35 38.18 -10.35
N ASP A 85 1.84 38.36 -9.13
CA ASP A 85 1.49 37.23 -8.23
C ASP A 85 0.46 36.32 -8.91
N GLY A 86 0.65 35.00 -8.80
CA GLY A 86 -0.20 34.01 -9.43
C GLY A 86 0.19 33.66 -10.87
N THR A 87 1.26 34.27 -11.43
CA THR A 87 1.76 33.84 -12.75
C THR A 87 2.22 32.38 -12.69
N SER A 88 1.70 31.57 -13.60
CA SER A 88 1.97 30.14 -13.68
C SER A 88 3.44 29.85 -13.99
N VAL A 89 3.93 28.72 -13.50
CA VAL A 89 5.24 28.19 -13.85
C VAL A 89 5.02 26.99 -14.79
N ILE A 90 5.82 26.93 -15.83
CA ILE A 90 5.77 25.94 -16.91
C ILE A 90 7.17 25.41 -17.20
N ILE A 91 7.30 24.50 -18.14
CA ILE A 91 8.60 24.18 -18.77
C ILE A 91 8.64 24.71 -20.19
N TRP A 92 9.82 25.14 -20.63
CA TRP A 92 10.09 25.61 -21.98
C TRP A 92 11.51 25.24 -22.40
N ASP A 93 11.79 25.24 -23.71
CA ASP A 93 13.16 25.11 -24.20
C ASP A 93 14.06 26.17 -23.55
N CYS A 94 15.23 25.74 -23.07
CA CYS A 94 16.16 26.65 -22.42
C CYS A 94 16.66 27.68 -23.43
N ASN A 95 16.38 28.97 -23.18
CA ASN A 95 16.71 30.08 -24.05
C ASN A 95 17.59 31.14 -23.40
N GLY A 96 17.93 30.95 -22.13
CA GLY A 96 18.82 31.84 -21.37
C GLY A 96 18.19 33.12 -20.86
N GLN A 97 16.88 33.38 -21.08
CA GLN A 97 16.17 34.56 -20.61
C GLN A 97 15.96 34.57 -19.10
N ASN A 98 15.71 35.75 -18.52
CA ASN A 98 15.60 35.94 -17.08
C ASN A 98 14.40 35.25 -16.43
N ASN A 99 13.33 34.97 -17.20
CA ASN A 99 12.18 34.20 -16.73
C ASN A 99 12.48 32.70 -16.55
N GLN A 100 13.67 32.25 -16.97
CA GLN A 100 14.17 30.89 -16.76
C GLN A 100 15.33 30.84 -15.73
N LYS A 101 15.61 31.98 -15.08
CA LYS A 101 16.69 32.05 -14.06
C LYS A 101 16.10 32.02 -12.67
N TRP A 102 16.67 31.16 -11.84
CA TRP A 102 16.21 30.88 -10.50
C TRP A 102 17.36 30.94 -9.49
N ARG A 103 17.13 31.59 -8.37
CA ARG A 103 18.09 31.66 -7.27
C ARG A 103 17.59 30.80 -6.11
N LEU A 104 18.38 29.81 -5.75
CA LEU A 104 18.16 28.98 -4.55
C LEU A 104 18.74 29.77 -3.35
N ASN A 105 17.89 30.11 -2.39
CA ASN A 105 18.29 30.90 -1.23
C ASN A 105 18.59 29.98 -0.03
N SER A 106 19.44 30.47 0.89
CA SER A 106 19.85 29.70 2.09
C SER A 106 18.70 29.40 3.05
N ASP A 107 17.59 30.14 2.96
CA ASP A 107 16.38 29.93 3.76
C ASP A 107 15.43 28.88 3.16
N GLY A 108 15.83 28.23 2.06
CA GLY A 108 15.05 27.22 1.33
C GLY A 108 14.08 27.80 0.31
N SER A 109 13.94 29.10 0.17
CA SER A 109 13.12 29.69 -0.91
C SER A 109 13.85 29.63 -2.25
N ILE A 110 13.07 29.59 -3.36
CA ILE A 110 13.58 29.66 -4.72
C ILE A 110 12.97 30.91 -5.37
N THR A 111 13.81 31.85 -5.81
CA THR A 111 13.38 33.12 -6.36
C THR A 111 13.56 33.15 -7.89
N ALA A 112 12.50 33.46 -8.64
CA ALA A 112 12.54 33.77 -10.07
C ALA A 112 13.28 35.10 -10.27
N VAL A 113 14.42 35.09 -10.96
CA VAL A 113 15.30 36.26 -11.12
C VAL A 113 14.60 37.38 -11.87
N GLY A 114 13.86 37.05 -12.95
CA GLY A 114 13.17 38.05 -13.78
C GLY A 114 12.00 38.73 -13.08
N ALA A 115 11.35 38.08 -12.15
CA ALA A 115 10.16 38.60 -11.46
C ALA A 115 10.45 39.06 -10.02
N ASN A 116 11.59 38.65 -9.43
CA ASN A 116 11.92 38.84 -8.02
C ASN A 116 10.81 38.33 -7.07
N LYS A 117 10.22 37.17 -7.39
CA LYS A 117 9.16 36.49 -6.65
C LYS A 117 9.54 35.06 -6.34
N CYS A 118 8.95 34.49 -5.30
CA CYS A 118 9.23 33.13 -4.86
C CYS A 118 8.42 32.11 -5.65
N LEU A 119 9.03 30.94 -5.91
CA LEU A 119 8.36 29.74 -6.38
C LEU A 119 7.40 29.27 -5.28
N ASP A 120 6.11 29.23 -5.59
CA ASP A 120 5.01 29.17 -4.63
C ASP A 120 4.02 28.05 -4.99
N VAL A 121 3.64 27.26 -4.00
CA VAL A 121 2.53 26.33 -4.15
C VAL A 121 1.23 27.07 -3.89
N SER A 122 0.41 27.20 -4.92
CA SER A 122 -0.82 27.99 -4.91
C SER A 122 -1.76 27.64 -3.75
N GLY A 123 -2.20 28.67 -3.01
CA GLY A 123 -3.17 28.52 -1.93
C GLY A 123 -2.70 27.66 -0.74
N ASN A 124 -1.39 27.50 -0.53
CA ASN A 124 -0.83 26.58 0.46
C ASN A 124 -1.33 25.12 0.28
N GLY A 125 -1.71 24.75 -0.95
CA GLY A 125 -2.25 23.41 -1.22
C GLY A 125 -1.24 22.32 -0.98
N THR A 126 -1.71 21.17 -0.46
CA THR A 126 -0.88 19.99 -0.19
C THR A 126 -1.29 18.78 -1.03
N ALA A 127 -2.32 18.91 -1.87
CA ALA A 127 -2.82 17.82 -2.70
C ALA A 127 -2.00 17.68 -4.00
N ASN A 128 -1.93 16.43 -4.53
CA ASN A 128 -1.41 16.18 -5.87
C ASN A 128 -2.17 17.03 -6.90
N GLY A 129 -1.44 17.59 -7.87
CA GLY A 129 -2.03 18.46 -8.90
C GLY A 129 -2.18 19.93 -8.49
N THR A 130 -1.80 20.31 -7.26
CA THR A 130 -1.78 21.72 -6.88
C THR A 130 -0.76 22.47 -7.73
N LYS A 131 -1.20 23.54 -8.37
CA LYS A 131 -0.37 24.36 -9.27
C LYS A 131 0.79 25.03 -8.54
N VAL A 132 1.91 25.15 -9.24
CA VAL A 132 3.03 25.99 -8.83
C VAL A 132 3.01 27.27 -9.64
N GLN A 133 3.27 28.37 -8.97
CA GLN A 133 3.22 29.74 -9.48
C GLN A 133 4.38 30.56 -8.94
N ILE A 134 4.51 31.80 -9.33
CA ILE A 134 5.32 32.78 -8.61
C ILE A 134 4.41 33.67 -7.75
N TRP A 135 4.89 34.03 -6.57
CA TRP A 135 4.18 34.89 -5.63
C TRP A 135 5.15 35.75 -4.84
N SER A 136 4.69 36.90 -4.33
CA SER A 136 5.48 37.73 -3.43
C SER A 136 6.05 36.88 -2.28
N CYS A 137 7.35 37.02 -2.01
CA CYS A 137 8.00 36.19 -0.99
C CYS A 137 7.49 36.54 0.40
N THR A 138 6.85 35.59 1.06
CA THR A 138 6.28 35.72 2.42
C THR A 138 7.08 34.97 3.47
N GLY A 139 7.99 34.08 3.06
CA GLY A 139 8.71 33.17 3.95
C GLY A 139 7.90 31.99 4.46
N ALA A 140 6.65 31.80 4.00
CA ALA A 140 5.77 30.70 4.35
C ALA A 140 6.27 29.35 3.79
N ASN A 141 5.85 28.22 4.39
CA ASN A 141 6.34 26.89 4.04
C ASN A 141 5.96 26.45 2.62
N ASN A 142 4.90 27.00 2.01
CA ASN A 142 4.54 26.73 0.62
C ASN A 142 5.47 27.40 -0.41
N GLN A 143 6.42 28.24 0.04
CA GLN A 143 7.48 28.85 -0.76
C GLN A 143 8.87 28.30 -0.42
N LYS A 144 8.93 27.27 0.43
CA LYS A 144 10.18 26.65 0.84
C LYS A 144 10.32 25.29 0.15
N TRP A 145 11.52 25.04 -0.34
CA TRP A 145 11.88 23.84 -1.09
C TRP A 145 13.17 23.26 -0.55
N SER A 146 13.20 21.97 -0.38
CA SER A 146 14.41 21.23 -0.01
C SER A 146 14.89 20.40 -1.20
N THR A 147 16.19 20.30 -1.37
CA THR A 147 16.79 19.29 -2.24
C THR A 147 16.73 17.98 -1.48
N GLY A 148 15.71 17.17 -1.77
CA GLY A 148 15.58 15.85 -1.16
C GLY A 148 16.73 14.96 -1.63
N THR A 149 17.36 14.23 -0.71
CA THR A 149 18.10 13.04 -1.11
C THR A 149 17.06 11.98 -1.47
N GLN A 150 16.72 11.91 -2.76
CA GLN A 150 15.84 10.86 -3.27
C GLN A 150 16.58 9.53 -3.20
N PRO A 151 15.87 8.43 -2.87
CA PRO A 151 16.36 7.11 -3.19
C PRO A 151 16.49 7.01 -4.72
N THR A 152 17.70 7.00 -5.22
CA THR A 152 17.99 6.90 -6.66
C THR A 152 17.58 5.53 -7.19
N THR A 153 16.57 5.47 -8.05
CA THR A 153 16.40 4.35 -8.98
C THR A 153 16.64 4.88 -10.38
N SER A 154 17.85 4.66 -10.91
CA SER A 154 18.16 4.88 -12.31
C SER A 154 17.97 3.57 -13.08
N PRO A 155 17.37 3.57 -14.28
CA PRO A 155 17.24 2.35 -15.07
C PRO A 155 18.54 2.10 -15.85
N SER A 156 19.37 1.18 -15.46
CA SER A 156 20.34 0.54 -16.34
C SER A 156 20.84 -0.79 -15.78
N ALA A 157 20.71 -1.81 -16.62
CA ALA A 157 21.46 -3.07 -16.67
C ALA A 157 21.35 -4.01 -15.45
N SER A 158 20.87 -5.18 -15.75
CA SER A 158 21.07 -6.53 -15.18
C SER A 158 21.89 -6.67 -13.87
N PRO A 159 21.57 -7.62 -13.01
CA PRO A 159 21.52 -7.39 -11.57
C PRO A 159 22.88 -7.60 -10.91
N SER A 160 23.32 -6.55 -10.22
CA SER A 160 24.26 -6.72 -9.11
C SER A 160 23.59 -6.12 -7.88
N ALA A 161 23.46 -6.91 -6.83
CA ALA A 161 22.81 -6.54 -5.59
C ALA A 161 23.52 -5.35 -4.93
N THR A 162 22.78 -4.24 -4.73
CA THR A 162 23.23 -3.08 -3.95
C THR A 162 22.19 -2.79 -2.86
N PRO A 163 22.59 -2.47 -1.62
CA PRO A 163 21.71 -2.47 -0.47
C PRO A 163 20.66 -1.36 -0.55
N THR A 164 19.43 -1.75 -0.63
CA THR A 164 18.24 -0.95 -0.34
C THR A 164 18.40 -0.37 1.07
N THR A 165 18.26 0.95 1.23
CA THR A 165 18.03 1.50 2.57
C THR A 165 16.73 0.88 3.07
N SER A 166 16.86 -0.11 3.93
CA SER A 166 15.74 -0.69 4.67
C SER A 166 14.93 0.44 5.31
N PRO A 167 13.59 0.37 5.28
CA PRO A 167 12.77 1.21 6.16
C PRO A 167 13.35 1.09 7.57
N THR A 168 13.37 2.18 8.33
CA THR A 168 13.77 2.15 9.74
C THR A 168 13.09 0.94 10.37
N PRO A 169 13.83 -0.01 10.92
CA PRO A 169 13.22 -1.19 11.50
C PRO A 169 12.17 -0.75 12.51
N PRO A 170 10.97 -1.36 12.51
CA PRO A 170 10.00 -1.09 13.56
C PRO A 170 10.64 -1.29 14.93
N PRO A 171 10.18 -0.58 15.97
CA PRO A 171 10.71 -0.78 17.31
C PRO A 171 10.76 -2.28 17.64
N PRO A 172 11.81 -2.77 18.35
CA PRO A 172 11.89 -4.16 18.72
C PRO A 172 10.59 -4.64 19.38
N GLY A 173 9.99 -5.70 18.84
CA GLY A 173 8.72 -6.25 19.31
C GLY A 173 7.45 -5.61 18.73
N ALA A 174 7.53 -4.54 17.93
CA ALA A 174 6.37 -4.01 17.24
C ALA A 174 5.80 -5.03 16.24
N ARG A 175 4.46 -5.11 16.17
CA ARG A 175 3.70 -5.97 15.27
C ARG A 175 2.95 -5.11 14.25
N PRO A 176 2.31 -5.67 13.23
CA PRO A 176 1.62 -4.90 12.19
C PRO A 176 0.71 -3.78 12.72
N CYS A 177 -0.13 -4.06 13.71
CA CYS A 177 -1.05 -3.06 14.25
C CYS A 177 -0.38 -1.98 15.12
N ASP A 178 0.76 -2.28 15.76
CA ASP A 178 1.56 -1.24 16.43
C ASP A 178 2.17 -0.29 15.39
N ILE A 179 2.62 -0.84 14.25
CA ILE A 179 3.18 -0.06 13.15
C ILE A 179 2.11 0.84 12.52
N TYR A 180 0.93 0.30 12.23
CA TYR A 180 -0.18 1.08 11.71
C TYR A 180 -0.60 2.19 12.68
N ALA A 181 -0.71 1.89 13.97
CA ALA A 181 -1.03 2.89 15.00
C ALA A 181 0.02 4.00 15.06
N SER A 182 1.32 3.65 15.00
CA SER A 182 2.42 4.62 14.97
C SER A 182 2.39 5.46 13.69
N GLY A 183 1.89 4.91 12.58
CA GLY A 183 1.67 5.59 11.30
C GLY A 183 0.40 6.44 11.25
N GLY A 184 -0.36 6.57 12.35
CA GLY A 184 -1.58 7.37 12.43
C GLY A 184 -2.84 6.70 11.85
N THR A 185 -2.78 5.41 11.51
CA THR A 185 -3.89 4.62 10.96
C THR A 185 -4.10 3.36 11.80
N PRO A 186 -4.68 3.47 13.00
CA PRO A 186 -4.80 2.34 13.92
C PRO A 186 -5.70 1.23 13.38
N CYS A 187 -5.40 -0.03 13.73
CA CYS A 187 -6.25 -1.16 13.38
C CYS A 187 -7.63 -1.04 14.04
N VAL A 188 -8.66 -1.28 13.25
CA VAL A 188 -10.06 -1.38 13.68
C VAL A 188 -10.55 -2.82 13.72
N ALA A 189 -9.86 -3.71 13.02
CA ALA A 189 -10.00 -5.15 13.11
C ALA A 189 -8.64 -5.81 12.87
N ALA A 190 -8.32 -6.87 13.60
CA ALA A 190 -7.04 -7.54 13.50
C ALA A 190 -7.22 -9.05 13.76
N HIS A 191 -7.05 -9.87 12.73
CA HIS A 191 -7.36 -11.29 12.72
C HIS A 191 -6.14 -12.12 12.36
N SER A 192 -5.91 -13.19 13.08
CA SER A 192 -4.83 -14.13 12.76
C SER A 192 -5.09 -15.48 13.40
N THR A 193 -4.73 -16.55 12.69
CA THR A 193 -4.65 -17.91 13.25
C THR A 193 -3.21 -18.31 13.59
N THR A 194 -2.24 -17.45 13.28
CA THR A 194 -0.82 -17.79 13.37
C THR A 194 -0.08 -17.08 14.50
N ARG A 195 -0.38 -15.80 14.75
CA ARG A 195 0.37 -14.98 15.72
C ARG A 195 -0.39 -13.74 16.20
N ALA A 196 0.13 -13.08 17.20
CA ALA A 196 -0.31 -11.76 17.61
C ALA A 196 0.02 -10.70 16.57
N LEU A 197 -0.89 -9.71 16.40
CA LEU A 197 -0.73 -8.53 15.54
C LEU A 197 -0.43 -7.24 16.32
N TYR A 198 -0.34 -7.34 17.65
CA TYR A 198 0.20 -6.32 18.57
C TYR A 198 1.27 -6.95 19.45
N GLY A 199 2.33 -6.22 19.73
CA GLY A 199 3.42 -6.71 20.60
C GLY A 199 2.97 -6.99 22.02
N SER A 200 1.96 -6.29 22.51
CA SER A 200 1.37 -6.48 23.85
C SER A 200 0.25 -7.51 23.91
N TYR A 201 -0.26 -8.01 22.78
CA TYR A 201 -1.41 -8.91 22.76
C TYR A 201 -1.09 -10.25 23.39
N ASN A 202 -1.89 -10.66 24.37
CA ASN A 202 -1.75 -11.91 25.12
C ASN A 202 -3.10 -12.65 25.23
N GLY A 203 -3.93 -12.54 24.21
CA GLY A 203 -5.27 -13.10 24.15
C GLY A 203 -5.41 -14.32 23.25
N ASN A 204 -6.68 -14.68 23.01
CA ASN A 204 -7.05 -15.77 22.12
C ASN A 204 -6.99 -15.30 20.66
N LEU A 205 -6.45 -16.16 19.78
CA LEU A 205 -6.40 -15.89 18.34
C LEU A 205 -7.63 -16.46 17.63
N TYR A 206 -8.04 -17.68 17.99
CA TYR A 206 -9.21 -18.35 17.39
C TYR A 206 -9.77 -19.40 18.32
N GLN A 207 -10.96 -19.88 18.00
CA GLN A 207 -11.62 -20.98 18.72
C GLN A 207 -11.76 -22.18 17.78
N VAL A 208 -11.49 -23.37 18.33
CA VAL A 208 -11.76 -24.63 17.66
C VAL A 208 -12.88 -25.39 18.39
N ARG A 209 -13.68 -26.14 17.61
CA ARG A 209 -14.71 -27.05 18.12
C ARG A 209 -14.42 -28.44 17.58
N ARG A 210 -14.37 -29.44 18.44
CA ARG A 210 -14.16 -30.84 18.06
C ARG A 210 -15.49 -31.55 17.79
N SER A 211 -15.49 -32.43 16.78
CA SER A 211 -16.71 -33.11 16.31
C SER A 211 -17.19 -34.24 17.21
N SER A 212 -16.31 -34.79 18.06
CA SER A 212 -16.65 -35.95 18.93
C SER A 212 -17.71 -35.63 19.99
N ASP A 213 -17.72 -34.40 20.51
CA ASP A 213 -18.61 -33.98 21.60
C ASP A 213 -19.07 -32.53 21.53
N ASN A 214 -18.75 -31.83 20.42
CA ASN A 214 -19.03 -30.42 20.21
C ASN A 214 -18.44 -29.44 21.24
N THR A 215 -17.49 -29.87 22.06
CA THR A 215 -16.81 -28.95 22.96
C THR A 215 -15.89 -28.01 22.21
N THR A 216 -15.64 -26.83 22.78
CA THR A 216 -14.80 -25.81 22.19
C THR A 216 -13.54 -25.54 23.02
N ARG A 217 -12.50 -25.06 22.35
CA ARG A 217 -11.27 -24.59 22.99
C ARG A 217 -10.75 -23.34 22.27
N ASN A 218 -10.43 -22.33 23.06
CA ASN A 218 -9.74 -21.16 22.57
C ASN A 218 -8.24 -21.44 22.44
N ILE A 219 -7.67 -21.02 21.34
CA ILE A 219 -6.24 -21.10 21.06
C ILE A 219 -5.65 -19.71 21.23
N ALA A 220 -4.89 -19.53 22.29
CA ALA A 220 -4.22 -18.27 22.62
C ALA A 220 -2.81 -18.23 22.03
N VAL A 221 -2.13 -17.09 22.17
CA VAL A 221 -0.70 -16.98 21.92
C VAL A 221 0.11 -17.70 23.00
N LEU A 222 1.33 -18.14 22.67
CA LEU A 222 2.26 -18.74 23.62
C LEU A 222 2.78 -17.74 24.67
N THR A 223 3.02 -16.51 24.22
CA THR A 223 3.48 -15.39 25.04
C THR A 223 2.92 -14.11 24.44
N ALA A 224 2.93 -13.00 25.17
CA ALA A 224 2.53 -11.70 24.64
C ALA A 224 3.30 -11.37 23.33
N GLY A 225 2.58 -10.95 22.30
CA GLY A 225 3.15 -10.69 20.97
C GLY A 225 3.63 -11.92 20.21
N GLY A 226 3.38 -13.12 20.74
CA GLY A 226 3.93 -14.38 20.22
C GLY A 226 3.05 -15.11 19.21
N VAL A 227 3.41 -16.34 18.94
CA VAL A 227 2.78 -17.25 17.97
C VAL A 227 1.68 -18.06 18.67
N ALA A 228 0.72 -18.58 17.90
CA ALA A 228 -0.36 -19.44 18.36
C ALA A 228 0.15 -20.67 19.13
N ASN A 229 -0.56 -21.06 20.19
CA ASN A 229 -0.30 -22.29 20.92
C ASN A 229 -0.86 -23.50 20.16
N ALA A 230 -0.18 -23.90 19.07
CA ALA A 230 -0.59 -25.04 18.26
C ALA A 230 -0.60 -26.37 19.05
N ALA A 231 0.25 -26.53 20.06
CA ALA A 231 0.28 -27.74 20.89
C ALA A 231 -1.03 -27.92 21.68
N ALA A 232 -1.66 -26.82 22.11
CA ALA A 232 -2.96 -26.88 22.76
C ALA A 232 -4.07 -27.35 21.79
N GLN A 233 -4.00 -26.95 20.51
CA GLN A 233 -4.89 -27.46 19.47
C GLN A 233 -4.62 -28.93 19.16
N ASP A 234 -3.35 -29.31 18.96
CA ASP A 234 -2.96 -30.70 18.70
C ASP A 234 -3.51 -31.65 19.77
N SER A 235 -3.31 -31.31 21.04
CA SER A 235 -3.82 -32.09 22.16
C SER A 235 -5.35 -32.18 22.19
N PHE A 236 -6.03 -31.04 21.97
CA PHE A 236 -7.49 -30.96 22.03
C PHE A 236 -8.18 -31.68 20.85
N CYS A 237 -7.58 -31.63 19.67
CA CYS A 237 -8.09 -32.23 18.46
C CYS A 237 -7.60 -33.68 18.20
N SER A 238 -6.84 -34.26 19.15
CA SER A 238 -6.31 -35.61 19.00
C SER A 238 -7.47 -36.63 18.88
N GLY A 239 -7.39 -37.46 17.84
CA GLY A 239 -8.38 -38.54 17.62
C GLY A 239 -9.75 -38.06 17.10
N THR A 240 -9.89 -36.80 16.76
CA THR A 240 -11.14 -36.23 16.25
C THR A 240 -10.91 -35.13 15.24
N THR A 241 -11.93 -34.75 14.47
CA THR A 241 -11.86 -33.58 13.60
C THR A 241 -12.20 -32.33 14.39
N CYS A 242 -11.43 -31.26 14.17
CA CYS A 242 -11.74 -29.93 14.69
C CYS A 242 -12.03 -28.94 13.55
N VAL A 243 -12.88 -27.98 13.83
CA VAL A 243 -13.20 -26.87 12.93
C VAL A 243 -12.99 -25.54 13.64
N VAL A 244 -12.62 -24.49 12.90
CA VAL A 244 -12.48 -23.13 13.44
C VAL A 244 -13.85 -22.48 13.48
N THR A 245 -14.32 -22.08 14.66
CA THR A 245 -15.66 -21.45 14.83
C THR A 245 -15.59 -19.95 14.89
N VAL A 246 -14.51 -19.38 15.41
CA VAL A 246 -14.26 -17.95 15.56
C VAL A 246 -12.82 -17.64 15.26
N VAL A 247 -12.54 -16.53 14.57
CA VAL A 247 -11.24 -15.87 14.56
C VAL A 247 -11.41 -14.57 15.35
N TYR A 248 -10.72 -14.46 16.48
CA TYR A 248 -10.89 -13.34 17.41
C TYR A 248 -10.23 -12.07 16.89
N ASP A 249 -10.87 -10.94 17.16
CA ASP A 249 -10.34 -9.62 16.89
C ASP A 249 -9.36 -9.20 17.99
N GLN A 250 -8.14 -8.91 17.59
CA GLN A 250 -7.08 -8.47 18.48
C GLN A 250 -7.09 -6.94 18.72
N SER A 251 -7.91 -6.17 17.99
CA SER A 251 -7.97 -4.71 18.10
C SER A 251 -8.64 -4.23 19.38
N GLY A 252 -9.34 -5.14 20.09
CA GLY A 252 -10.14 -4.81 21.28
C GLY A 252 -11.50 -4.18 20.96
N ARG A 253 -11.89 -4.11 19.70
CA ARG A 253 -13.18 -3.53 19.28
C ARG A 253 -14.31 -4.55 19.17
N GLY A 254 -14.01 -5.85 19.33
CA GLY A 254 -14.99 -6.93 19.31
C GLY A 254 -15.47 -7.30 17.89
N ASN A 255 -14.62 -7.10 16.90
CA ASN A 255 -14.85 -7.48 15.51
C ASN A 255 -14.52 -8.96 15.25
N ASP A 256 -14.86 -9.85 16.16
CA ASP A 256 -14.65 -11.29 16.05
C ASP A 256 -15.36 -11.85 14.82
N LEU A 257 -14.64 -12.60 14.00
CA LEU A 257 -15.18 -13.25 12.81
C LEU A 257 -15.73 -14.62 13.13
N TRP A 258 -17.05 -14.75 13.03
CA TRP A 258 -17.75 -16.02 13.20
C TRP A 258 -18.00 -16.67 11.85
N TYR A 259 -17.93 -18.02 11.78
CA TYR A 259 -18.40 -18.69 10.57
C TYR A 259 -19.90 -18.39 10.39
N GLN A 260 -20.31 -18.24 9.15
CA GLN A 260 -21.67 -17.77 8.84
C GLN A 260 -22.71 -18.88 8.97
N GLY A 261 -23.05 -19.23 10.20
CA GLY A 261 -24.18 -20.14 10.48
C GLY A 261 -25.52 -19.43 10.31
N SER A 262 -26.59 -20.19 10.23
CA SER A 262 -27.97 -19.69 10.12
C SER A 262 -28.40 -18.78 11.30
N SER A 263 -27.78 -18.95 12.46
CA SER A 263 -28.04 -18.11 13.64
C SER A 263 -27.47 -16.71 13.53
N VAL A 264 -26.47 -16.49 12.67
CA VAL A 264 -25.82 -15.18 12.48
C VAL A 264 -26.61 -14.33 11.47
N VAL A 265 -27.13 -14.96 10.41
CA VAL A 265 -27.97 -14.30 9.41
C VAL A 265 -29.21 -15.16 9.14
N PRO A 266 -30.35 -14.82 9.72
CA PRO A 266 -31.61 -15.57 9.51
C PRO A 266 -31.94 -15.69 8.02
N GLY A 267 -32.31 -16.90 7.58
CA GLY A 267 -32.71 -17.19 6.20
C GLY A 267 -31.56 -17.41 5.21
N SER A 268 -30.30 -17.29 5.64
CA SER A 268 -29.14 -17.62 4.80
C SER A 268 -28.80 -19.11 4.91
N PRO A 269 -28.36 -19.75 3.82
CA PRO A 269 -27.73 -21.07 3.91
C PRO A 269 -26.54 -21.01 4.83
N GLN A 270 -26.32 -22.07 5.59
CA GLN A 270 -25.19 -22.13 6.51
C GLN A 270 -23.89 -22.29 5.75
N SER A 271 -22.92 -21.41 5.98
CA SER A 271 -21.53 -21.74 5.67
C SER A 271 -21.05 -22.84 6.63
N LYS A 272 -20.08 -23.60 6.18
CA LYS A 272 -19.41 -24.58 7.03
C LYS A 272 -18.16 -23.96 7.61
N PRO A 273 -17.87 -24.19 8.91
CA PRO A 273 -16.60 -23.76 9.47
C PRO A 273 -15.45 -24.55 8.85
N ALA A 274 -14.31 -23.91 8.64
CA ALA A 274 -13.12 -24.52 8.05
C ALA A 274 -12.52 -25.58 9.00
N VAL A 275 -11.95 -26.64 8.43
CA VAL A 275 -11.25 -27.67 9.22
C VAL A 275 -9.95 -27.08 9.77
N ALA A 276 -9.78 -27.19 11.09
CA ALA A 276 -8.72 -26.50 11.83
C ALA A 276 -7.32 -27.09 11.64
N THR A 277 -7.20 -28.32 11.15
CA THR A 277 -5.95 -29.07 11.06
C THR A 277 -5.51 -29.37 9.63
N THR A 278 -6.15 -28.76 8.62
CA THR A 278 -5.88 -29.04 7.20
C THR A 278 -4.46 -28.66 6.80
N GLU A 279 -3.99 -27.49 7.23
CA GLU A 279 -2.64 -27.03 6.93
C GLU A 279 -1.94 -26.53 8.20
N SER A 280 -0.77 -27.08 8.46
CA SER A 280 0.17 -26.55 9.45
C SER A 280 1.35 -25.88 8.76
N LEU A 281 1.91 -24.88 9.42
CA LEU A 281 3.06 -24.11 8.96
C LEU A 281 3.96 -23.77 10.13
N THR A 282 5.08 -23.10 9.84
CA THR A 282 5.97 -22.56 10.87
C THR A 282 6.02 -21.04 10.78
N VAL A 283 5.92 -20.35 11.91
CA VAL A 283 6.10 -18.91 12.06
C VAL A 283 7.10 -18.67 13.19
N GLY A 284 8.21 -17.98 12.90
CA GLY A 284 9.24 -17.73 13.88
C GLY A 284 9.81 -19.02 14.54
N GLY A 285 9.86 -20.11 13.78
CA GLY A 285 10.31 -21.42 14.29
C GLY A 285 9.26 -22.22 15.07
N ASN A 286 8.06 -21.70 15.30
CA ASN A 286 6.99 -22.37 16.01
C ASN A 286 5.89 -22.85 15.06
N LYS A 287 5.31 -24.01 15.37
CA LYS A 287 4.16 -24.55 14.64
C LYS A 287 2.95 -23.63 14.82
N ALA A 288 2.22 -23.42 13.75
CA ALA A 288 0.92 -22.76 13.72
C ALA A 288 -0.02 -23.47 12.73
N TYR A 289 -1.29 -23.10 12.72
CA TYR A 289 -2.27 -23.57 11.75
C TYR A 289 -2.85 -22.39 10.98
N SER A 290 -3.10 -22.60 9.69
CA SER A 290 -3.81 -21.62 8.85
C SER A 290 -5.33 -21.74 9.01
N LEU A 291 -6.04 -20.72 8.55
CA LEU A 291 -7.45 -20.84 8.21
C LEU A 291 -7.58 -21.25 6.73
N TYR A 292 -7.77 -22.54 6.51
CA TYR A 292 -7.80 -23.16 5.19
C TYR A 292 -9.24 -23.16 4.65
N ILE A 293 -9.55 -22.16 3.81
CA ILE A 293 -10.88 -21.92 3.24
C ILE A 293 -11.10 -22.79 2.01
N ASN A 294 -12.10 -23.64 2.07
CA ASN A 294 -12.64 -24.39 0.93
C ASN A 294 -13.98 -23.80 0.50
N PRO A 295 -14.48 -24.13 -0.70
CA PRO A 295 -15.82 -23.75 -1.11
C PRO A 295 -16.88 -24.00 -0.03
N GLY A 296 -17.64 -22.97 0.32
CA GLY A 296 -18.63 -22.99 1.40
C GLY A 296 -18.11 -22.62 2.79
N ASN A 297 -16.83 -22.33 2.96
CA ASN A 297 -16.31 -21.73 4.20
C ASN A 297 -16.35 -20.19 4.09
N SER A 298 -16.92 -19.53 5.09
CA SER A 298 -16.98 -18.07 5.16
C SER A 298 -17.14 -17.61 6.59
N TYR A 299 -16.50 -16.49 6.92
CA TYR A 299 -16.54 -15.84 8.22
C TYR A 299 -16.93 -14.39 8.03
N TRP A 300 -17.74 -13.87 8.94
CA TRP A 300 -18.32 -12.53 8.77
C TRP A 300 -18.60 -11.88 10.12
N ARG A 301 -18.56 -10.54 10.14
CA ARG A 301 -18.95 -9.71 11.29
C ARG A 301 -19.53 -8.40 10.82
N ASP A 302 -20.63 -7.97 11.40
CA ASP A 302 -21.10 -6.59 11.27
C ASP A 302 -20.28 -5.68 12.21
N GLY A 303 -19.41 -4.87 11.61
CA GLY A 303 -18.48 -3.97 12.31
C GLY A 303 -18.81 -2.49 12.21
N HIS A 304 -19.96 -2.13 11.61
CA HIS A 304 -20.29 -0.72 11.32
C HIS A 304 -20.40 0.16 12.59
N LEU A 305 -20.74 -0.42 13.73
CA LEU A 305 -20.78 0.27 15.03
C LEU A 305 -19.51 0.11 15.87
N THR A 306 -18.54 -0.66 15.41
CA THR A 306 -17.30 -0.96 16.13
C THR A 306 -16.07 -0.32 15.52
N GLY A 307 -16.28 0.62 14.59
CA GLY A 307 -15.24 1.46 14.05
C GLY A 307 -14.67 1.02 12.70
N VAL A 308 -15.26 0.01 12.04
CA VAL A 308 -14.95 -0.29 10.65
C VAL A 308 -15.43 0.87 9.77
N PRO A 309 -14.60 1.40 8.86
CA PRO A 309 -14.96 2.56 8.05
C PRO A 309 -16.22 2.33 7.21
N THR A 310 -17.09 3.34 7.12
CA THR A 310 -18.33 3.31 6.34
C THR A 310 -18.39 4.46 5.34
N GLY A 311 -19.25 4.35 4.35
CA GLY A 311 -19.43 5.35 3.31
C GLY A 311 -18.11 5.64 2.58
N SER A 312 -17.76 6.91 2.51
CA SER A 312 -16.51 7.37 1.88
C SER A 312 -15.37 7.60 2.89
N ALA A 313 -15.47 7.10 4.12
CA ALA A 313 -14.37 7.21 5.06
C ALA A 313 -13.13 6.45 4.53
N PRO A 314 -11.91 7.00 4.66
CA PRO A 314 -10.71 6.32 4.21
C PRO A 314 -10.43 5.07 5.05
N GLU A 315 -9.90 4.02 4.39
CA GLU A 315 -9.46 2.81 5.05
C GLU A 315 -8.25 2.19 4.34
N GLY A 316 -7.60 1.29 5.04
CA GLY A 316 -6.57 0.41 4.48
C GLY A 316 -6.69 -0.97 5.09
N MET A 317 -6.09 -1.96 4.43
CA MET A 317 -6.06 -3.32 4.91
C MET A 317 -4.89 -4.10 4.33
N TYR A 318 -4.53 -5.17 5.01
CA TYR A 318 -3.64 -6.18 4.47
C TYR A 318 -4.11 -7.58 4.83
N MET A 319 -3.68 -8.57 4.07
CA MET A 319 -3.71 -9.97 4.47
C MET A 319 -2.44 -10.70 4.04
N VAL A 320 -2.08 -11.73 4.79
CA VAL A 320 -1.14 -12.77 4.36
C VAL A 320 -1.95 -13.99 3.97
N THR A 321 -1.78 -14.43 2.72
CA THR A 321 -2.54 -15.50 2.07
C THR A 321 -1.62 -16.48 1.33
N SER A 322 -2.17 -17.54 0.73
CA SER A 322 -1.40 -18.54 -0.01
C SER A 322 -1.53 -18.38 -1.53
N GLY A 323 -0.39 -18.25 -2.22
CA GLY A 323 -0.37 -18.31 -3.69
C GLY A 323 -0.47 -19.73 -4.27
N THR A 324 -0.50 -20.77 -3.42
CA THR A 324 -0.55 -22.18 -3.85
C THR A 324 -1.89 -22.86 -3.59
N HIS A 325 -2.68 -22.36 -2.62
CA HIS A 325 -4.05 -22.79 -2.37
C HIS A 325 -5.02 -21.66 -2.74
N VAL A 326 -5.50 -21.69 -3.97
CA VAL A 326 -6.36 -20.67 -4.56
C VAL A 326 -6.99 -21.23 -5.82
N ASN A 327 -8.26 -20.90 -6.08
CA ASN A 327 -8.98 -21.31 -7.28
C ASN A 327 -9.50 -20.09 -8.07
N SER A 328 -10.32 -20.34 -9.09
CA SER A 328 -10.99 -19.32 -9.89
C SER A 328 -12.46 -19.12 -9.49
N GLY A 329 -12.88 -19.63 -8.32
CA GLY A 329 -14.16 -19.28 -7.73
C GLY A 329 -14.15 -17.85 -7.20
N CYS A 330 -15.19 -17.10 -7.45
CA CYS A 330 -15.39 -15.79 -6.82
C CYS A 330 -16.10 -15.99 -5.48
N CYS A 331 -15.74 -15.27 -4.44
CA CYS A 331 -14.57 -14.43 -4.30
C CYS A 331 -13.92 -14.78 -2.97
N PHE A 332 -12.60 -15.00 -2.95
CA PHE A 332 -11.85 -15.15 -1.70
C PHE A 332 -11.39 -13.77 -1.26
N ASP A 333 -12.11 -13.22 -0.29
CA ASP A 333 -11.99 -11.82 0.13
C ASP A 333 -11.57 -11.69 1.58
N TYR A 334 -10.93 -10.56 1.88
CA TYR A 334 -10.76 -10.05 3.23
C TYR A 334 -10.87 -8.52 3.22
N GLY A 335 -11.86 -7.99 3.93
CA GLY A 335 -12.07 -6.54 4.02
C GLY A 335 -13.49 -6.12 4.34
N ASN A 336 -13.81 -4.90 3.94
CA ASN A 336 -15.11 -4.27 4.15
C ASN A 336 -16.18 -4.87 3.23
N SER A 337 -17.33 -5.19 3.79
CA SER A 337 -18.43 -5.77 3.03
C SER A 337 -19.79 -5.25 3.53
N GLU A 338 -20.87 -5.78 2.95
CA GLU A 338 -22.23 -5.36 3.27
C GLU A 338 -22.71 -5.89 4.62
N THR A 339 -23.39 -5.03 5.37
CA THR A 339 -24.06 -5.40 6.61
C THR A 339 -25.27 -6.30 6.35
N THR A 340 -25.88 -6.20 5.17
CA THR A 340 -26.99 -7.03 4.72
C THR A 340 -26.53 -8.35 4.09
N ARG A 341 -25.23 -8.49 3.79
CA ARG A 341 -24.65 -9.62 3.03
C ARG A 341 -25.33 -9.79 1.66
N LYS A 342 -25.67 -8.70 1.02
CA LYS A 342 -26.23 -8.64 -0.32
C LYS A 342 -25.35 -7.76 -1.18
N ALA A 343 -25.19 -8.14 -2.43
CA ALA A 343 -24.57 -7.29 -3.44
C ALA A 343 -25.43 -6.04 -3.67
N ASP A 344 -25.30 -5.05 -2.83
CA ASP A 344 -26.22 -3.91 -2.76
C ASP A 344 -25.99 -2.88 -3.87
N ALA A 345 -24.73 -2.46 -4.08
CA ALA A 345 -24.38 -1.45 -5.07
C ALA A 345 -22.87 -1.34 -5.30
N ALA A 346 -22.48 -0.76 -6.44
CA ALA A 346 -21.11 -0.38 -6.71
C ALA A 346 -20.53 0.48 -5.57
N GLY A 347 -19.41 0.07 -5.02
CA GLY A 347 -18.73 0.73 -3.91
C GLY A 347 -19.26 0.40 -2.51
N ALA A 348 -20.21 -0.53 -2.37
CA ALA A 348 -20.72 -0.99 -1.07
C ALA A 348 -19.69 -1.87 -0.33
N MET A 349 -18.80 -2.51 -1.08
CA MET A 349 -17.68 -3.33 -0.61
C MET A 349 -16.35 -2.65 -0.89
N ASP A 350 -15.32 -2.96 -0.09
CA ASP A 350 -13.93 -2.57 -0.30
C ASP A 350 -13.05 -3.64 0.35
N ALA A 351 -12.71 -4.67 -0.42
CA ALA A 351 -11.97 -5.80 0.11
C ALA A 351 -10.83 -6.24 -0.81
N ILE A 352 -9.80 -6.83 -0.23
CA ILE A 352 -8.78 -7.54 -0.99
C ILE A 352 -9.40 -8.83 -1.52
N ASN A 353 -9.44 -8.98 -2.84
CA ASN A 353 -9.67 -10.26 -3.49
C ASN A 353 -8.35 -10.91 -3.88
N PHE A 354 -8.20 -12.19 -3.59
CA PHE A 354 -7.04 -12.96 -4.03
C PHE A 354 -7.47 -14.27 -4.66
N SER A 355 -7.48 -14.32 -5.99
CA SER A 355 -8.00 -15.48 -6.74
C SER A 355 -7.36 -15.62 -8.11
N LYS A 356 -7.68 -16.72 -8.80
CA LYS A 356 -7.41 -16.91 -10.24
C LYS A 356 -8.60 -16.45 -11.11
N GLN A 357 -9.56 -15.76 -10.52
CA GLN A 357 -10.65 -15.13 -11.25
C GLN A 357 -10.21 -13.73 -11.69
N CYS A 358 -10.29 -13.47 -12.97
CA CYS A 358 -10.15 -12.13 -13.54
C CYS A 358 -11.46 -11.80 -14.26
N TRP A 359 -12.39 -11.21 -13.52
CA TRP A 359 -13.80 -11.11 -13.92
C TRP A 359 -13.99 -10.37 -15.23
N PHE A 360 -13.33 -9.24 -15.39
CA PHE A 360 -13.46 -8.41 -16.59
C PHE A 360 -12.36 -8.67 -17.64
N GLY A 361 -11.47 -9.62 -17.38
CA GLY A 361 -10.20 -9.67 -18.11
C GLY A 361 -9.22 -8.58 -17.64
N GLY A 362 -8.14 -8.40 -18.36
CA GLY A 362 -7.16 -7.34 -18.04
C GLY A 362 -6.12 -7.70 -16.99
N CYS A 363 -6.08 -8.91 -16.49
CA CYS A 363 -5.02 -9.41 -15.65
C CYS A 363 -3.89 -10.03 -16.48
N SER A 364 -2.65 -9.91 -16.01
CA SER A 364 -1.48 -10.49 -16.69
C SER A 364 -1.15 -11.87 -16.14
N GLY A 365 -0.83 -12.82 -17.02
CA GLY A 365 -0.40 -14.17 -16.65
C GLY A 365 -1.57 -15.08 -16.25
N SER A 366 -1.29 -16.11 -15.45
CA SER A 366 -2.23 -17.16 -15.04
C SER A 366 -2.73 -17.01 -13.59
N GLY A 367 -2.41 -15.89 -12.93
CA GLY A 367 -2.76 -15.65 -11.53
C GLY A 367 -2.00 -16.57 -10.54
N PRO A 368 -2.37 -16.56 -9.24
CA PRO A 368 -3.40 -15.68 -8.67
C PRO A 368 -2.99 -14.21 -8.60
N TRP A 369 -3.98 -13.35 -8.52
CA TRP A 369 -3.79 -11.89 -8.49
C TRP A 369 -4.36 -11.27 -7.22
N VAL A 370 -3.76 -10.15 -6.82
CA VAL A 370 -4.36 -9.22 -5.86
C VAL A 370 -5.25 -8.25 -6.63
N GLN A 371 -6.52 -8.21 -6.30
CA GLN A 371 -7.52 -7.33 -6.91
C GLN A 371 -8.31 -6.61 -5.82
N ALA A 372 -8.98 -5.51 -6.17
CA ALA A 372 -9.96 -4.87 -5.30
C ALA A 372 -11.35 -5.39 -5.65
N ASP A 373 -12.04 -6.02 -4.68
CA ASP A 373 -13.47 -6.25 -4.75
C ASP A 373 -14.19 -5.02 -4.19
N LEU A 374 -14.82 -4.28 -5.08
CA LEU A 374 -15.52 -3.04 -4.74
C LEU A 374 -17.04 -3.18 -4.82
N GLU A 375 -17.53 -4.39 -4.79
CA GLU A 375 -18.89 -4.83 -5.18
C GLU A 375 -19.18 -4.53 -6.66
N TRP A 376 -19.84 -5.46 -7.31
CA TRP A 376 -20.10 -5.45 -8.76
C TRP A 376 -18.83 -5.38 -9.63
N GLY A 377 -17.71 -5.84 -9.10
CA GLY A 377 -16.52 -6.02 -9.90
C GLY A 377 -15.23 -6.23 -9.13
N LEU A 378 -14.41 -7.13 -9.71
CA LEU A 378 -13.02 -7.34 -9.29
C LEU A 378 -12.11 -6.50 -10.16
N PHE A 379 -11.49 -5.49 -9.57
CA PHE A 379 -10.68 -4.53 -10.29
C PHE A 379 -9.18 -4.84 -10.17
N PRO A 380 -8.50 -5.14 -11.30
CA PRO A 380 -7.04 -5.29 -11.32
C PRO A 380 -6.29 -3.96 -11.28
N GLY A 381 -7.01 -2.85 -11.45
CA GLY A 381 -6.54 -1.46 -11.48
C GLY A 381 -7.70 -0.49 -11.44
N GLY A 382 -7.54 0.74 -11.94
CA GLY A 382 -8.53 1.81 -11.91
C GLY A 382 -9.70 1.65 -12.88
N SER A 383 -9.79 0.53 -13.60
CA SER A 383 -10.86 0.23 -14.54
C SER A 383 -10.98 -1.29 -14.72
N GLN A 384 -11.97 -1.71 -15.53
CA GLN A 384 -12.14 -3.11 -15.97
C GLN A 384 -11.09 -3.52 -17.03
N SER A 385 -10.27 -2.56 -17.50
CA SER A 385 -9.26 -2.79 -18.52
C SER A 385 -7.97 -3.37 -17.94
N TRP A 386 -7.14 -3.91 -18.85
CA TRP A 386 -5.84 -4.44 -18.50
C TRP A 386 -4.96 -3.43 -17.75
N ASN A 387 -4.32 -3.90 -16.68
CA ASN A 387 -3.33 -3.15 -15.92
C ASN A 387 -1.93 -3.72 -16.20
N PRO A 388 -1.02 -2.96 -16.84
CA PRO A 388 0.31 -3.43 -17.19
C PRO A 388 1.18 -3.77 -15.97
N ASN A 389 0.85 -3.26 -14.80
CA ASN A 389 1.57 -3.54 -13.55
C ASN A 389 1.00 -4.74 -12.79
N GLN A 390 -0.14 -5.29 -13.22
CA GLN A 390 -0.72 -6.47 -12.59
C GLN A 390 0.13 -7.71 -12.88
N ARG A 391 0.33 -8.54 -11.86
CA ARG A 391 1.13 -9.76 -11.97
C ARG A 391 0.64 -10.84 -11.01
N ALA A 392 0.97 -12.09 -11.35
CA ALA A 392 0.67 -13.24 -10.51
C ALA A 392 1.59 -13.33 -9.27
N PHE A 393 1.03 -13.81 -8.16
CA PHE A 393 1.74 -14.07 -6.91
C PHE A 393 1.64 -15.56 -6.56
N THR A 394 2.63 -16.34 -6.93
CA THR A 394 2.64 -17.81 -6.77
C THR A 394 3.45 -18.30 -5.58
N SER A 395 3.98 -17.40 -4.76
CA SER A 395 4.70 -17.74 -3.52
C SER A 395 3.77 -18.47 -2.56
N LYS A 396 4.31 -19.38 -1.74
CA LYS A 396 3.52 -20.08 -0.72
C LYS A 396 2.83 -19.09 0.22
N PHE A 397 3.52 -18.02 0.60
CA PHE A 397 2.97 -16.95 1.43
C PHE A 397 3.05 -15.62 0.67
N VAL A 398 1.93 -14.95 0.56
CA VAL A 398 1.76 -13.69 -0.19
C VAL A 398 1.20 -12.63 0.73
N THR A 399 1.83 -11.46 0.78
CA THR A 399 1.25 -10.26 1.37
C THR A 399 0.46 -9.54 0.28
N ALA A 400 -0.79 -9.23 0.56
CA ALA A 400 -1.65 -8.37 -0.27
C ALA A 400 -2.10 -7.16 0.55
N THR A 401 -2.11 -5.98 -0.05
CA THR A 401 -2.61 -4.75 0.58
C THR A 401 -3.58 -4.02 -0.33
N LEU A 402 -4.56 -3.38 0.28
CA LEU A 402 -5.49 -2.45 -0.36
C LEU A 402 -5.67 -1.26 0.56
N LYS A 403 -5.68 -0.05 -0.01
CA LYS A 403 -6.07 1.17 0.68
C LYS A 403 -6.91 2.04 -0.23
N ASN A 404 -7.91 2.70 0.33
CA ASN A 404 -8.90 3.50 -0.38
C ASN A 404 -9.21 4.76 0.42
N ASN A 405 -9.09 5.94 -0.19
CA ASN A 405 -9.45 7.18 0.47
C ASN A 405 -10.97 7.46 0.42
N GLY A 406 -11.73 6.57 -0.20
CA GLY A 406 -13.19 6.59 -0.27
C GLY A 406 -13.78 7.55 -1.28
N THR A 407 -13.00 8.43 -1.90
CA THR A 407 -13.52 9.49 -2.78
C THR A 407 -12.86 9.57 -4.13
N SER A 408 -11.57 9.36 -4.23
CA SER A 408 -10.83 9.66 -5.47
C SER A 408 -9.67 8.73 -5.77
N ARG A 409 -9.16 7.98 -4.79
CA ARG A 409 -7.92 7.22 -4.94
C ARG A 409 -7.96 5.91 -4.17
N PHE A 410 -7.47 4.84 -4.79
CA PHE A 410 -7.14 3.59 -4.11
C PHE A 410 -5.81 3.05 -4.62
N ALA A 411 -5.18 2.20 -3.82
CA ALA A 411 -3.93 1.56 -4.18
C ALA A 411 -3.91 0.10 -3.73
N MET A 412 -3.32 -0.74 -4.56
CA MET A 412 -3.11 -2.17 -4.31
C MET A 412 -1.64 -2.51 -4.44
N LYS A 413 -1.14 -3.31 -3.51
CA LYS A 413 0.22 -3.83 -3.56
C LYS A 413 0.24 -5.31 -3.22
N GLY A 414 1.29 -6.00 -3.66
CA GLY A 414 1.52 -7.39 -3.33
C GLY A 414 3.00 -7.69 -3.16
N SER A 415 3.33 -8.74 -2.42
CA SER A 415 4.70 -9.19 -2.22
C SER A 415 4.76 -10.66 -1.82
N ASN A 416 5.95 -11.24 -1.85
CA ASN A 416 6.24 -12.47 -1.12
C ASN A 416 6.34 -12.14 0.37
N ALA A 417 5.54 -12.80 1.21
CA ALA A 417 5.56 -12.60 2.65
C ALA A 417 6.83 -13.14 3.36
N GLN A 418 7.69 -13.86 2.63
CA GLN A 418 8.94 -14.40 3.15
C GLN A 418 10.15 -13.53 2.80
N SER A 419 10.03 -12.60 1.84
CA SER A 419 11.16 -11.80 1.37
C SER A 419 10.72 -10.63 0.48
N GLY A 420 11.52 -9.58 0.46
CA GLY A 420 11.35 -8.46 -0.46
C GLY A 420 10.37 -7.40 0.03
N SER A 421 10.21 -6.38 -0.81
CA SER A 421 9.37 -5.21 -0.57
C SER A 421 8.04 -5.33 -1.30
N LEU A 422 7.06 -4.52 -0.91
CA LEU A 422 5.79 -4.41 -1.62
C LEU A 422 6.00 -3.92 -3.05
N TYR A 423 5.32 -4.56 -3.98
CA TYR A 423 5.22 -4.14 -5.36
C TYR A 423 3.87 -3.45 -5.59
N THR A 424 3.90 -2.22 -6.10
CA THR A 424 2.68 -1.47 -6.42
C THR A 424 2.06 -1.99 -7.71
N LEU A 425 0.87 -2.56 -7.58
CA LEU A 425 0.07 -3.04 -8.69
C LEU A 425 -0.74 -1.91 -9.32
N TYR A 426 -1.31 -1.08 -8.47
CA TYR A 426 -2.08 0.09 -8.87
C TYR A 426 -2.01 1.14 -7.77
N ASP A 427 -1.97 2.39 -8.17
CA ASP A 427 -2.14 3.55 -7.30
C ASP A 427 -2.71 4.69 -8.14
N GLY A 428 -3.98 4.99 -7.99
CA GLY A 428 -4.66 5.95 -8.85
C GLY A 428 -6.13 6.15 -8.50
N SER A 429 -6.90 6.66 -9.47
CA SER A 429 -8.31 6.97 -9.30
C SER A 429 -9.17 5.71 -9.13
N LEU A 430 -10.27 5.86 -8.38
CA LEU A 430 -11.33 4.85 -8.32
C LEU A 430 -11.92 4.59 -9.70
N PRO A 431 -12.44 3.37 -9.95
CA PRO A 431 -13.15 3.08 -11.19
C PRO A 431 -14.38 3.97 -11.37
N GLY A 432 -14.83 4.13 -12.61
CA GLY A 432 -16.05 4.90 -12.92
C GLY A 432 -17.27 4.31 -12.20
N GLY A 433 -18.03 5.16 -11.49
CA GLY A 433 -19.20 4.78 -10.70
C GLY A 433 -18.92 4.42 -9.24
N TYR A 434 -17.65 4.41 -8.80
CA TYR A 434 -17.24 4.06 -7.43
C TYR A 434 -16.79 5.27 -6.58
N SER A 435 -17.01 6.47 -7.07
CA SER A 435 -16.68 7.70 -6.36
C SER A 435 -17.95 8.55 -6.10
N PRO A 436 -18.31 8.84 -4.83
CA PRO A 436 -17.71 8.32 -3.61
C PRO A 436 -18.06 6.85 -3.36
N MET A 437 -17.23 6.16 -2.58
CA MET A 437 -17.53 4.82 -2.06
C MET A 437 -18.73 4.85 -1.11
N LYS A 438 -19.37 3.68 -0.94
CA LYS A 438 -20.59 3.53 -0.12
C LYS A 438 -20.46 2.35 0.85
N LYS A 439 -19.27 2.15 1.38
CA LYS A 439 -18.91 1.03 2.25
C LYS A 439 -19.89 0.89 3.42
N GLN A 440 -20.22 -0.36 3.77
CA GLN A 440 -21.22 -0.57 4.83
C GLN A 440 -20.62 -0.93 6.20
N GLY A 441 -19.34 -1.35 6.25
CA GLY A 441 -18.64 -1.56 7.51
C GLY A 441 -18.79 -2.94 8.13
N ALA A 442 -19.30 -3.94 7.42
CA ALA A 442 -19.13 -5.32 7.81
C ALA A 442 -17.76 -5.85 7.39
N ILE A 443 -17.34 -6.97 7.92
CA ILE A 443 -16.06 -7.62 7.61
C ILE A 443 -16.35 -9.01 7.06
N ILE A 444 -15.77 -9.32 5.90
CA ILE A 444 -15.81 -10.64 5.29
C ILE A 444 -14.42 -11.28 5.32
N LEU A 445 -14.39 -12.60 5.51
CA LEU A 445 -13.21 -13.43 5.32
C LEU A 445 -13.60 -14.75 4.68
N GLY A 446 -13.09 -15.02 3.50
CA GLY A 446 -13.38 -16.23 2.72
C GLY A 446 -14.34 -15.94 1.59
N SER A 447 -15.31 -16.83 1.37
CA SER A 447 -16.29 -16.65 0.29
C SER A 447 -17.13 -15.39 0.47
N GLY A 448 -17.19 -14.55 -0.53
CA GLY A 448 -17.68 -13.17 -0.54
C GLY A 448 -18.97 -12.84 0.20
N GLY A 449 -19.29 -11.55 0.32
CA GLY A 449 -20.37 -11.03 1.16
C GLY A 449 -21.75 -11.60 0.84
N ASP A 450 -22.04 -11.86 -0.41
CA ASP A 450 -23.30 -12.44 -0.90
C ASP A 450 -23.32 -13.98 -0.91
N CYS A 451 -22.23 -14.62 -0.48
CA CYS A 451 -22.19 -16.06 -0.26
C CYS A 451 -23.37 -16.52 0.61
N CYS A 452 -23.82 -17.70 0.32
CA CYS A 452 -24.73 -18.39 1.23
C CYS A 452 -26.15 -17.80 1.29
N LYS A 453 -26.61 -17.17 0.22
CA LYS A 453 -28.01 -16.77 0.07
C LYS A 453 -28.87 -17.91 -0.52
N PRO A 454 -30.16 -17.95 -0.15
CA PRO A 454 -31.09 -18.95 -0.72
C PRO A 454 -31.28 -18.87 -2.25
N ASP A 455 -31.06 -17.69 -2.83
CA ASP A 455 -31.39 -17.32 -4.20
C ASP A 455 -30.18 -17.24 -5.15
N GLY A 456 -29.03 -17.69 -4.72
CA GLY A 456 -27.85 -17.75 -5.58
C GLY A 456 -26.62 -17.13 -4.94
N GLY A 457 -25.50 -17.10 -5.53
CA GLY A 457 -24.26 -16.65 -4.95
C GLY A 457 -23.58 -17.78 -4.18
N ALA A 458 -23.48 -18.95 -4.80
CA ALA A 458 -22.57 -19.97 -4.33
C ALA A 458 -21.16 -19.49 -4.63
N ASN A 459 -20.62 -18.60 -3.80
CA ASN A 459 -19.22 -18.27 -3.84
C ASN A 459 -18.41 -19.52 -3.51
N LEU A 460 -17.84 -20.11 -4.55
CA LEU A 460 -17.12 -21.37 -4.49
C LEU A 460 -15.60 -21.11 -4.44
N SER A 461 -15.20 -20.04 -3.75
CA SER A 461 -13.79 -19.66 -3.64
C SER A 461 -13.04 -20.58 -2.69
N ALA A 462 -11.74 -20.73 -2.96
CA ALA A 462 -10.78 -21.38 -2.09
C ALA A 462 -9.57 -20.46 -1.90
N GLY A 463 -9.03 -20.44 -0.69
CA GLY A 463 -7.85 -19.69 -0.34
C GLY A 463 -7.39 -20.01 1.08
N THR A 464 -6.25 -19.53 1.46
CA THR A 464 -5.74 -19.70 2.83
C THR A 464 -5.46 -18.34 3.45
N PHE A 465 -5.99 -18.12 4.64
CA PHE A 465 -5.72 -16.93 5.43
C PHE A 465 -4.81 -17.26 6.61
N TYR A 466 -3.77 -16.47 6.80
CA TYR A 466 -2.84 -16.59 7.91
C TYR A 466 -3.02 -15.46 8.92
N GLU A 467 -3.05 -14.24 8.45
CA GLU A 467 -3.29 -13.02 9.24
C GLU A 467 -3.76 -11.88 8.34
N GLY A 468 -4.38 -10.87 8.93
CA GLY A 468 -4.76 -9.64 8.26
C GLY A 468 -5.32 -8.61 9.24
N ALA A 469 -5.31 -7.35 8.84
CA ALA A 469 -5.91 -6.28 9.61
C ALA A 469 -6.55 -5.24 8.71
N MET A 470 -7.56 -4.56 9.24
CA MET A 470 -8.19 -3.37 8.66
C MET A 470 -7.90 -2.17 9.55
N VAL A 471 -7.65 -1.03 8.94
CA VAL A 471 -7.28 0.21 9.62
C VAL A 471 -8.22 1.35 9.24
N ALA A 472 -8.49 2.25 10.18
CA ALA A 472 -9.13 3.52 9.88
C ALA A 472 -8.10 4.50 9.33
N GLY A 473 -8.38 5.08 8.15
CA GLY A 473 -7.49 6.01 7.46
C GLY A 473 -6.76 5.39 6.28
N TYR A 474 -6.05 6.21 5.53
CA TYR A 474 -5.28 5.85 4.34
C TYR A 474 -3.80 5.76 4.74
N PRO A 475 -3.24 4.55 4.98
CA PRO A 475 -1.87 4.41 5.48
C PRO A 475 -0.86 4.94 4.46
N SER A 476 0.24 5.51 4.97
CA SER A 476 1.35 5.93 4.11
C SER A 476 2.08 4.71 3.54
N ASP A 477 2.74 4.89 2.40
CA ASP A 477 3.58 3.84 1.80
C ASP A 477 4.72 3.41 2.74
N ALA A 478 5.24 4.35 3.54
CA ALA A 478 6.25 4.04 4.56
C ALA A 478 5.69 3.10 5.63
N THR A 479 4.46 3.34 6.08
CA THR A 479 3.76 2.47 7.04
C THR A 479 3.53 1.07 6.46
N GLU A 480 3.02 0.97 5.23
CA GLU A 480 2.80 -0.32 4.56
C GLU A 480 4.11 -1.09 4.35
N ASN A 481 5.18 -0.40 3.95
CA ASN A 481 6.51 -1.01 3.78
C ASN A 481 7.09 -1.50 5.12
N ALA A 482 6.86 -0.78 6.22
CA ALA A 482 7.27 -1.22 7.55
C ALA A 482 6.48 -2.45 8.02
N VAL A 483 5.17 -2.51 7.71
CA VAL A 483 4.34 -3.71 7.94
C VAL A 483 4.85 -4.89 7.13
N GLN A 484 5.18 -4.72 5.85
CA GLN A 484 5.76 -5.78 5.04
C GLN A 484 7.09 -6.28 5.61
N ALA A 485 7.95 -5.39 6.05
CA ALA A 485 9.23 -5.77 6.65
C ALA A 485 9.04 -6.60 7.94
N GLU A 486 8.04 -6.26 8.74
CA GLU A 486 7.66 -7.02 9.95
C GLU A 486 7.08 -8.40 9.59
N ILE A 487 6.22 -8.49 8.56
CA ILE A 487 5.69 -9.77 8.06
C ILE A 487 6.83 -10.69 7.59
N VAL A 488 7.80 -10.15 6.85
CA VAL A 488 8.99 -10.91 6.44
C VAL A 488 9.79 -11.37 7.66
N ALA A 489 9.96 -10.53 8.67
CA ALA A 489 10.66 -10.85 9.91
C ALA A 489 9.91 -11.90 10.77
N ALA A 490 8.60 -12.05 10.60
CA ALA A 490 7.82 -13.09 11.28
C ALA A 490 8.26 -14.52 10.89
N GLY A 491 8.89 -14.69 9.74
CA GLY A 491 9.52 -15.96 9.34
C GLY A 491 8.54 -17.07 9.02
N TYR A 492 7.58 -16.82 8.16
CA TYR A 492 6.67 -17.81 7.58
C TYR A 492 7.43 -18.87 6.79
N ARG A 493 7.14 -20.19 7.05
CA ARG A 493 7.77 -21.33 6.39
C ARG A 493 6.83 -22.52 6.25
#